data_237cd2e32f131a91e71742c27149cab3
#
_entry.id   237cd2e32f131a91e71742c27149cab3
#
_cell.length_a   1.000
_cell.length_b   1.000
_cell.length_c   1.000
_cell.angle_alpha   90.00
_cell.angle_beta   90.00
_cell.angle_gamma   90.00
#
_symmetry.space_group_name_H-M   'P 1'
#
loop_
_entity.id
_entity.type
_entity.pdbx_description
1 polymer ?
#
loop_
_entity_poly.entity_id
_entity_poly.type
_entity_poly.pdbx_seq_one_letter_code
_entity_poly.pdbx_strand_id
1 'polypeptide(L)'
;MERDLITGTEEGQSAISWSAIFAGAAAALAASFVMLAVAGGFGLKLAAPWPSPSGGFDNFNPTLGAILAAIQVLSAALGGYLAGRLRTKWVNVHSHEVHFRDTAHGLLVWAVSTVAGAILALTLMVPAAAHMAAPAAAAAAAVQIEPVHAEAIAAQASLFMGVGLLLAGFTAAVAAGLGGLRRDEMHATYWSERARPLP
;
A
#
# COMPACT_ATOMS: atom_id res chain seq x y z
N MET A 1 0.61 -51.46 -6.26
CA MET A 1 -0.53 -50.64 -6.63
C MET A 1 -0.91 -49.57 -5.61
N GLU A 2 -0.29 -49.59 -4.44
CA GLU A 2 -0.53 -48.64 -3.33
C GLU A 2 0.50 -47.48 -3.24
N ARG A 3 1.61 -47.56 -3.99
CA ARG A 3 2.66 -46.52 -4.02
C ARG A 3 2.38 -45.36 -4.97
N ASP A 4 1.50 -45.56 -5.96
CA ASP A 4 1.22 -44.54 -6.96
C ASP A 4 0.16 -43.53 -6.53
N LEU A 5 -0.52 -43.77 -5.41
CA LEU A 5 -1.52 -42.85 -4.85
C LEU A 5 -0.92 -41.74 -3.96
N ILE A 6 0.35 -41.89 -3.57
CA ILE A 6 1.02 -40.90 -2.70
C ILE A 6 1.78 -39.84 -3.49
N THR A 7 2.07 -40.06 -4.77
CA THR A 7 2.84 -39.14 -5.61
C THR A 7 1.98 -38.11 -6.33
N GLY A 8 0.65 -38.14 -6.18
CA GLY A 8 -0.28 -37.27 -6.92
C GLY A 8 -0.61 -35.91 -6.30
N THR A 9 -0.11 -35.58 -5.11
CA THR A 9 -0.53 -34.35 -4.39
C THR A 9 0.59 -33.40 -4.01
N GLU A 10 1.83 -33.66 -4.43
CA GLU A 10 2.95 -32.72 -4.23
C GLU A 10 3.17 -31.77 -5.39
N GLU A 11 2.28 -31.74 -6.38
CA GLU A 11 2.36 -30.79 -7.50
C GLU A 11 2.05 -29.38 -7.02
N GLY A 12 3.14 -28.65 -6.67
CA GLY A 12 3.19 -27.22 -6.94
C GLY A 12 2.29 -26.33 -6.13
N GLN A 13 2.34 -26.35 -4.79
CA GLN A 13 1.92 -25.14 -4.07
C GLN A 13 2.81 -23.99 -4.48
N SER A 14 2.25 -23.08 -5.32
CA SER A 14 2.96 -21.88 -5.74
C SER A 14 3.53 -21.14 -4.52
N ALA A 15 4.81 -20.78 -4.56
CA ALA A 15 5.45 -19.98 -3.52
C ALA A 15 4.81 -18.59 -3.35
N ILE A 16 3.97 -18.17 -4.31
CA ILE A 16 3.30 -16.88 -4.35
C ILE A 16 1.78 -17.10 -4.35
N SER A 17 1.08 -16.51 -3.38
CA SER A 17 -0.39 -16.47 -3.30
C SER A 17 -0.92 -15.17 -3.90
N TRP A 18 -1.14 -15.15 -5.20
CA TRP A 18 -1.64 -13.97 -5.90
C TRP A 18 -3.00 -13.50 -5.39
N SER A 19 -3.88 -14.41 -5.00
CA SER A 19 -5.17 -14.05 -4.41
C SER A 19 -5.02 -13.23 -3.11
N ALA A 20 -4.09 -13.61 -2.23
CA ALA A 20 -3.80 -12.88 -1.01
C ALA A 20 -3.16 -11.51 -1.31
N ILE A 21 -2.27 -11.44 -2.31
CA ILE A 21 -1.63 -10.20 -2.74
C ILE A 21 -2.67 -9.21 -3.28
N PHE A 22 -3.55 -9.66 -4.19
CA PHE A 22 -4.59 -8.77 -4.73
C PHE A 22 -5.62 -8.36 -3.69
N ALA A 23 -6.00 -9.23 -2.76
CA ALA A 23 -6.88 -8.88 -1.66
C ALA A 23 -6.24 -7.82 -0.75
N GLY A 24 -4.96 -7.99 -0.40
CA GLY A 24 -4.19 -7.02 0.37
C GLY A 24 -4.03 -5.69 -0.35
N ALA A 25 -3.72 -5.71 -1.65
CA ALA A 25 -3.59 -4.50 -2.46
C ALA A 25 -4.91 -3.74 -2.59
N ALA A 26 -6.02 -4.43 -2.80
CA ALA A 26 -7.35 -3.83 -2.82
C ALA A 26 -7.71 -3.18 -1.48
N ALA A 27 -7.39 -3.85 -0.36
CA ALA A 27 -7.60 -3.29 0.98
C ALA A 27 -6.73 -2.05 1.23
N ALA A 28 -5.46 -2.06 0.80
CA ALA A 28 -4.58 -0.89 0.90
C ALA A 28 -5.12 0.30 0.11
N LEU A 29 -5.58 0.08 -1.13
CA LEU A 29 -6.17 1.12 -1.97
C LEU A 29 -7.46 1.68 -1.36
N ALA A 30 -8.36 0.80 -0.88
CA ALA A 30 -9.59 1.23 -0.24
C ALA A 30 -9.32 2.04 1.02
N ALA A 31 -8.38 1.60 1.86
CA ALA A 31 -7.97 2.32 3.06
C ALA A 31 -7.37 3.70 2.72
N SER A 32 -6.51 3.77 1.71
CA SER A 32 -5.95 5.05 1.23
C SER A 32 -7.06 6.01 0.79
N PHE A 33 -8.02 5.51 0.00
CA PHE A 33 -9.13 6.31 -0.46
C PHE A 33 -10.00 6.85 0.69
N VAL A 34 -10.35 5.99 1.66
CA VAL A 34 -11.14 6.39 2.83
C VAL A 34 -10.38 7.42 3.67
N MET A 35 -9.09 7.19 3.95
CA MET A 35 -8.29 8.12 4.74
C MET A 35 -8.13 9.48 4.05
N LEU A 36 -7.94 9.49 2.72
CA LEU A 36 -7.89 10.73 1.94
C LEU A 36 -9.23 11.46 1.95
N ALA A 37 -10.36 10.76 1.83
CA ALA A 37 -11.69 11.34 1.91
C ALA A 37 -11.95 11.96 3.30
N VAL A 38 -11.58 11.27 4.37
CA VAL A 38 -11.67 11.77 5.74
C VAL A 38 -10.79 13.00 5.94
N ALA A 39 -9.53 12.95 5.48
CA ALA A 39 -8.61 14.07 5.55
C ALA A 39 -9.16 15.30 4.80
N GLY A 40 -9.75 15.11 3.62
CA GLY A 40 -10.43 16.16 2.86
C GLY A 40 -11.64 16.73 3.60
N GLY A 41 -12.43 15.87 4.25
CA GLY A 41 -13.58 16.27 5.05
C GLY A 41 -13.23 17.13 6.26
N PHE A 42 -12.05 16.93 6.86
CA PHE A 42 -11.52 17.79 7.92
C PHE A 42 -10.93 19.12 7.40
N GLY A 43 -11.17 19.46 6.13
CA GLY A 43 -10.71 20.73 5.56
C GLY A 43 -9.21 20.79 5.32
N LEU A 44 -8.51 19.64 5.40
CA LEU A 44 -7.16 19.54 4.88
C LEU A 44 -7.29 19.79 3.38
N LYS A 45 -6.91 20.99 2.95
CA LYS A 45 -6.84 21.31 1.52
C LYS A 45 -5.76 20.42 0.94
N LEU A 46 -6.17 19.23 0.49
CA LEU A 46 -5.34 18.31 -0.28
C LEU A 46 -5.15 18.90 -1.69
N ALA A 47 -4.71 20.16 -1.73
CA ALA A 47 -4.14 20.67 -2.93
C ALA A 47 -2.97 19.78 -3.26
N ALA A 48 -2.88 19.38 -4.52
CA ALA A 48 -1.75 18.60 -5.01
C ALA A 48 -0.44 19.14 -4.41
N PRO A 49 0.51 18.30 -4.02
CA PRO A 49 1.79 18.75 -3.45
C PRO A 49 2.65 19.56 -4.45
N TRP A 50 2.17 19.74 -5.66
CA TRP A 50 2.72 20.61 -6.70
C TRP A 50 2.01 21.96 -6.73
N PRO A 51 2.72 23.00 -7.15
CA PRO A 51 2.18 24.35 -7.27
C PRO A 51 0.88 24.34 -8.08
N SER A 52 -0.21 24.74 -7.44
CA SER A 52 -1.46 24.97 -8.17
C SER A 52 -1.38 26.37 -8.78
N PRO A 53 -1.75 26.54 -10.06
CA PRO A 53 -1.81 27.85 -10.70
C PRO A 53 -2.75 28.85 -10.01
N SER A 54 -3.65 28.35 -9.15
CA SER A 54 -4.61 29.17 -8.40
C SER A 54 -4.05 29.83 -7.14
N GLY A 55 -2.72 29.90 -7.02
CA GLY A 55 -2.03 30.73 -6.02
C GLY A 55 -2.41 30.43 -4.58
N GLY A 56 -1.78 29.43 -4.00
CA GLY A 56 -2.04 29.14 -2.60
C GLY A 56 -0.90 28.46 -1.85
N PHE A 57 0.19 28.14 -2.50
CA PHE A 57 1.36 27.59 -1.84
C PHE A 57 2.61 28.34 -2.29
N ASP A 58 2.91 29.41 -1.59
CA ASP A 58 4.23 30.06 -1.71
C ASP A 58 5.35 29.16 -1.15
N ASN A 59 4.97 28.07 -0.41
CA ASN A 59 5.90 27.14 0.21
C ASN A 59 5.31 25.73 0.31
N PHE A 60 6.16 24.70 0.25
CA PHE A 60 5.79 23.33 0.59
C PHE A 60 5.31 23.23 2.04
N ASN A 61 4.18 22.59 2.27
CA ASN A 61 3.68 22.31 3.62
C ASN A 61 4.16 20.95 4.12
N PRO A 62 5.17 20.87 4.99
CA PRO A 62 5.71 19.60 5.48
C PRO A 62 4.69 18.82 6.30
N THR A 63 3.74 19.48 6.97
CA THR A 63 2.67 18.80 7.71
C THR A 63 1.76 18.02 6.77
N LEU A 64 1.39 18.60 5.63
CA LEU A 64 0.62 17.91 4.61
C LEU A 64 1.39 16.72 4.03
N GLY A 65 2.68 16.89 3.73
CA GLY A 65 3.56 15.81 3.27
C GLY A 65 3.62 14.66 4.28
N ALA A 66 3.75 14.97 5.57
CA ALA A 66 3.76 13.97 6.64
C ALA A 66 2.42 13.23 6.78
N ILE A 67 1.30 13.93 6.64
CA ILE A 67 -0.04 13.30 6.67
C ILE A 67 -0.20 12.34 5.49
N LEU A 68 0.20 12.73 4.28
CA LEU A 68 0.13 11.86 3.11
C LEU A 68 1.03 10.64 3.26
N ALA A 69 2.24 10.81 3.78
CA ALA A 69 3.14 9.70 4.08
C ALA A 69 2.54 8.76 5.15
N ALA A 70 1.90 9.29 6.20
CA ALA A 70 1.22 8.48 7.21
C ALA A 70 0.07 7.68 6.62
N ILE A 71 -0.74 8.26 5.74
CA ILE A 71 -1.82 7.54 5.03
C ILE A 71 -1.25 6.40 4.19
N GLN A 72 -0.15 6.62 3.46
CA GLN A 72 0.51 5.58 2.68
C GLN A 72 1.01 4.43 3.56
N VAL A 73 1.69 4.75 4.66
CA VAL A 73 2.24 3.77 5.60
C VAL A 73 1.14 2.92 6.25
N LEU A 74 0.08 3.56 6.77
CA LEU A 74 -1.02 2.87 7.43
C LEU A 74 -1.82 1.97 6.47
N SER A 75 -2.08 2.47 5.27
CA SER A 75 -2.78 1.71 4.23
C SER A 75 -1.96 0.50 3.76
N ALA A 76 -0.65 0.68 3.57
CA ALA A 76 0.26 -0.38 3.20
C ALA A 76 0.41 -1.43 4.32
N ALA A 77 0.45 -0.99 5.58
CA ALA A 77 0.45 -1.89 6.74
C ALA A 77 -0.79 -2.77 6.78
N LEU A 78 -1.99 -2.19 6.59
CA LEU A 78 -3.24 -2.93 6.55
C LEU A 78 -3.25 -3.97 5.43
N GLY A 79 -2.88 -3.56 4.21
CA GLY A 79 -2.83 -4.45 3.05
C GLY A 79 -1.84 -5.59 3.22
N GLY A 80 -0.62 -5.28 3.69
CA GLY A 80 0.41 -6.28 3.99
C GLY A 80 -0.04 -7.27 5.06
N TYR A 81 -0.58 -6.78 6.18
CA TYR A 81 -1.10 -7.62 7.25
C TYR A 81 -2.19 -8.59 6.76
N LEU A 82 -3.14 -8.11 5.97
CA LEU A 82 -4.20 -8.94 5.40
C LEU A 82 -3.62 -10.00 4.45
N ALA A 83 -2.67 -9.67 3.61
CA ALA A 83 -2.04 -10.65 2.72
C ALA A 83 -1.34 -11.76 3.51
N GLY A 84 -0.61 -11.42 4.57
CA GLY A 84 0.00 -12.40 5.47
C GLY A 84 -1.02 -13.30 6.16
N ARG A 85 -2.17 -12.76 6.54
CA ARG A 85 -3.28 -13.50 7.18
C ARG A 85 -4.04 -14.41 6.22
N LEU A 86 -4.27 -13.96 4.99
CA LEU A 86 -5.16 -14.62 4.03
C LEU A 86 -4.49 -15.71 3.20
N ARG A 87 -3.15 -15.70 3.10
CA ARG A 87 -2.47 -16.77 2.37
C ARG A 87 -2.61 -18.12 3.05
N THR A 88 -2.61 -19.19 2.27
CA THR A 88 -2.61 -20.56 2.78
C THR A 88 -1.30 -20.88 3.52
N LYS A 89 -1.40 -21.71 4.58
CA LYS A 89 -0.23 -22.17 5.33
C LYS A 89 0.58 -23.15 4.48
N TRP A 90 1.90 -22.95 4.40
CA TRP A 90 2.78 -23.96 3.82
C TRP A 90 3.13 -25.02 4.86
N VAL A 91 2.92 -26.28 4.51
CA VAL A 91 3.27 -27.43 5.33
C VAL A 91 4.64 -27.92 4.85
N ASN A 92 5.51 -28.34 5.76
CA ASN A 92 6.86 -28.85 5.48
C ASN A 92 7.91 -27.83 4.99
N VAL A 93 7.72 -26.54 5.27
CA VAL A 93 8.70 -25.48 4.97
C VAL A 93 9.30 -24.95 6.27
N HIS A 94 10.62 -24.69 6.27
CA HIS A 94 11.31 -24.13 7.44
C HIS A 94 10.77 -22.75 7.80
N SER A 95 10.68 -22.45 9.10
CA SER A 95 10.10 -21.19 9.61
C SER A 95 10.73 -19.93 9.04
N HIS A 96 12.04 -19.92 8.81
CA HIS A 96 12.74 -18.79 8.19
C HIS A 96 12.28 -18.53 6.75
N GLU A 97 12.07 -19.59 5.97
CA GLU A 97 11.57 -19.48 4.61
C GLU A 97 10.12 -19.00 4.57
N VAL A 98 9.29 -19.49 5.51
CA VAL A 98 7.91 -19.01 5.66
C VAL A 98 7.89 -17.51 5.95
N HIS A 99 8.72 -17.06 6.88
CA HIS A 99 8.80 -15.63 7.24
C HIS A 99 9.28 -14.77 6.06
N PHE A 100 10.28 -15.21 5.32
CA PHE A 100 10.75 -14.54 4.11
C PHE A 100 9.63 -14.42 3.06
N ARG A 101 8.91 -15.50 2.81
CA ARG A 101 7.78 -15.48 1.86
C ARG A 101 6.66 -14.56 2.31
N ASP A 102 6.37 -14.48 3.61
CA ASP A 102 5.37 -13.54 4.15
C ASP A 102 5.78 -12.10 3.92
N THR A 103 7.01 -11.73 4.23
CA THR A 103 7.51 -10.37 3.99
C THR A 103 7.53 -10.03 2.51
N ALA A 104 7.89 -10.98 1.64
CA ALA A 104 7.84 -10.80 0.19
C ALA A 104 6.40 -10.54 -0.32
N HIS A 105 5.39 -11.22 0.23
CA HIS A 105 3.98 -10.95 -0.09
C HIS A 105 3.59 -9.52 0.28
N GLY A 106 4.06 -9.00 1.42
CA GLY A 106 3.84 -7.61 1.82
C GLY A 106 4.44 -6.61 0.82
N LEU A 107 5.66 -6.85 0.36
CA LEU A 107 6.30 -6.03 -0.68
C LEU A 107 5.52 -6.08 -2.00
N LEU A 108 5.03 -7.26 -2.40
CA LEU A 108 4.21 -7.39 -3.60
C LEU A 108 2.87 -6.65 -3.47
N VAL A 109 2.23 -6.68 -2.29
CA VAL A 109 1.04 -5.88 -2.00
C VAL A 109 1.32 -4.40 -2.18
N TRP A 110 2.41 -3.90 -1.59
CA TRP A 110 2.82 -2.51 -1.74
C TRP A 110 3.07 -2.14 -3.21
N ALA A 111 3.82 -2.97 -3.94
CA ALA A 111 4.12 -2.71 -5.35
C ALA A 111 2.85 -2.67 -6.21
N VAL A 112 1.97 -3.67 -6.08
CA VAL A 112 0.71 -3.74 -6.83
C VAL A 112 -0.20 -2.57 -6.49
N SER A 113 -0.38 -2.25 -5.21
CA SER A 113 -1.22 -1.12 -4.79
C SER A 113 -0.66 0.23 -5.24
N THR A 114 0.66 0.40 -5.21
CA THR A 114 1.32 1.63 -5.68
C THR A 114 1.13 1.84 -7.17
N VAL A 115 1.37 0.80 -7.98
CA VAL A 115 1.18 0.88 -9.44
C VAL A 115 -0.29 1.09 -9.80
N ALA A 116 -1.21 0.33 -9.18
CA ALA A 116 -2.64 0.49 -9.42
C ALA A 116 -3.15 1.87 -8.96
N GLY A 117 -2.68 2.37 -7.83
CA GLY A 117 -2.99 3.70 -7.33
C GLY A 117 -2.47 4.80 -8.26
N ALA A 118 -1.26 4.65 -8.79
CA ALA A 118 -0.70 5.60 -9.76
C ALA A 118 -1.51 5.62 -11.07
N ILE A 119 -1.88 4.45 -11.60
CA ILE A 119 -2.73 4.35 -12.78
C ILE A 119 -4.09 5.01 -12.53
N LEU A 120 -4.71 4.72 -11.39
CA LEU A 120 -6.00 5.30 -11.02
C LEU A 120 -5.89 6.83 -10.88
N ALA A 121 -4.86 7.33 -10.24
CA ALA A 121 -4.61 8.76 -10.10
C ALA A 121 -4.44 9.43 -11.47
N LEU A 122 -3.66 8.85 -12.38
CA LEU A 122 -3.49 9.38 -13.73
C LEU A 122 -4.81 9.39 -14.51
N THR A 123 -5.59 8.31 -14.45
CA THR A 123 -6.87 8.23 -15.17
C THR A 123 -7.90 9.24 -14.67
N LEU A 124 -7.87 9.59 -13.39
CA LEU A 124 -8.76 10.59 -12.81
C LEU A 124 -8.24 12.03 -13.00
N MET A 125 -6.92 12.22 -12.98
CA MET A 125 -6.31 13.55 -13.08
C MET A 125 -6.28 14.09 -14.53
N VAL A 126 -6.08 13.23 -15.53
CA VAL A 126 -6.00 13.67 -16.93
C VAL A 126 -7.30 14.36 -17.42
N PRO A 127 -8.50 13.78 -17.21
CA PRO A 127 -9.74 14.48 -17.58
C PRO A 127 -9.96 15.75 -16.76
N ALA A 128 -9.68 15.73 -15.46
CA ALA A 128 -9.81 16.90 -14.60
C ALA A 128 -8.88 18.04 -15.06
N ALA A 129 -7.63 17.72 -15.38
CA ALA A 129 -6.67 18.69 -15.91
C ALA A 129 -7.12 19.29 -17.24
N ALA A 130 -7.71 18.49 -18.14
CA ALA A 130 -8.25 18.99 -19.41
C ALA A 130 -9.39 19.98 -19.21
N HIS A 131 -10.30 19.74 -18.27
CA HIS A 131 -11.39 20.67 -17.93
C HIS A 131 -10.89 21.94 -17.21
N MET A 132 -9.77 21.86 -16.52
CA MET A 132 -9.18 23.00 -15.79
C MET A 132 -8.12 23.76 -16.60
N ALA A 133 -7.76 23.29 -17.78
CA ALA A 133 -6.63 23.85 -18.54
C ALA A 133 -6.82 25.34 -18.92
N ALA A 134 -8.01 25.74 -19.34
CA ALA A 134 -8.27 27.13 -19.70
C ALA A 134 -8.30 28.08 -18.49
N PRO A 135 -9.04 27.79 -17.39
CA PRO A 135 -8.99 28.64 -16.19
C PRO A 135 -7.62 28.58 -15.49
N ALA A 136 -6.90 27.43 -15.55
CA ALA A 136 -5.56 27.31 -15.00
C ALA A 136 -4.54 28.13 -15.78
N ALA A 137 -4.62 28.20 -17.10
CA ALA A 137 -3.76 29.03 -17.92
C ALA A 137 -3.99 30.54 -17.65
N ALA A 138 -5.24 30.95 -17.46
CA ALA A 138 -5.59 32.32 -17.10
C ALA A 138 -5.07 32.69 -15.70
N ALA A 139 -5.18 31.77 -14.72
CA ALA A 139 -4.66 31.98 -13.37
C ALA A 139 -3.13 31.99 -13.33
N ALA A 140 -2.47 31.12 -14.10
CA ALA A 140 -1.01 31.08 -14.21
C ALA A 140 -0.43 32.36 -14.84
N ALA A 141 -1.14 32.95 -15.80
CA ALA A 141 -0.77 34.24 -16.40
C ALA A 141 -0.89 35.42 -15.41
N ALA A 142 -1.74 35.27 -14.37
CA ALA A 142 -1.95 36.30 -13.34
C ALA A 142 -0.98 36.16 -12.16
N VAL A 143 -0.37 35.00 -11.95
CA VAL A 143 0.59 34.73 -10.85
C VAL A 143 1.95 34.43 -11.45
N GLN A 144 2.85 35.39 -11.37
CA GLN A 144 4.28 35.19 -11.71
C GLN A 144 4.95 34.39 -10.57
N ILE A 145 4.90 33.05 -10.61
CA ILE A 145 5.70 32.23 -9.73
C ILE A 145 7.12 32.17 -10.31
N GLU A 146 8.09 32.66 -9.55
CA GLU A 146 9.50 32.50 -9.91
C GLU A 146 9.80 31.03 -10.14
N PRO A 147 10.38 30.60 -11.28
CA PRO A 147 10.65 29.22 -11.62
C PRO A 147 11.46 28.47 -10.54
N VAL A 148 12.37 29.16 -9.88
CA VAL A 148 13.23 28.63 -8.80
C VAL A 148 12.42 28.15 -7.59
N HIS A 149 11.35 28.85 -7.23
CA HIS A 149 10.48 28.43 -6.12
C HIS A 149 9.64 27.20 -6.48
N ALA A 150 9.16 27.10 -7.72
CA ALA A 150 8.40 25.95 -8.19
C ALA A 150 9.25 24.66 -8.17
N GLU A 151 10.51 24.74 -8.58
CA GLU A 151 11.44 23.60 -8.55
C GLU A 151 11.74 23.16 -7.12
N ALA A 152 11.96 24.09 -6.19
CA ALA A 152 12.22 23.76 -4.79
C ALA A 152 11.02 23.05 -4.13
N ILE A 153 9.79 23.51 -4.38
CA ILE A 153 8.57 22.88 -3.88
C ILE A 153 8.40 21.47 -4.48
N ALA A 154 8.63 21.29 -5.78
CA ALA A 154 8.55 20.00 -6.44
C ALA A 154 9.60 19.02 -5.90
N ALA A 155 10.81 19.46 -5.65
CA ALA A 155 11.87 18.66 -5.05
C ALA A 155 11.52 18.18 -3.64
N GLN A 156 11.00 19.07 -2.79
CA GLN A 156 10.57 18.70 -1.43
C GLN A 156 9.39 17.73 -1.45
N ALA A 157 8.39 17.97 -2.29
CA ALA A 157 7.24 17.08 -2.45
C ALA A 157 7.68 15.68 -2.91
N SER A 158 8.60 15.60 -3.88
CA SER A 158 9.17 14.35 -4.38
C SER A 158 9.93 13.60 -3.30
N LEU A 159 10.69 14.30 -2.46
CA LEU A 159 11.42 13.71 -1.35
C LEU A 159 10.45 13.08 -0.33
N PHE A 160 9.41 13.82 0.10
CA PHE A 160 8.40 13.29 1.03
C PHE A 160 7.65 12.10 0.44
N MET A 161 7.29 12.17 -0.84
CA MET A 161 6.66 11.04 -1.53
C MET A 161 7.59 9.83 -1.59
N GLY A 162 8.85 10.00 -1.97
CA GLY A 162 9.83 8.92 -2.05
C GLY A 162 10.07 8.26 -0.70
N VAL A 163 10.31 9.05 0.35
CA VAL A 163 10.47 8.53 1.72
C VAL A 163 9.20 7.85 2.20
N GLY A 164 8.02 8.42 1.96
CA GLY A 164 6.74 7.83 2.30
C GLY A 164 6.54 6.47 1.62
N LEU A 165 6.86 6.34 0.34
CA LEU A 165 6.78 5.08 -0.41
C LEU A 165 7.74 4.03 0.13
N LEU A 166 9.00 4.38 0.45
CA LEU A 166 9.96 3.45 1.03
C LEU A 166 9.50 2.94 2.41
N LEU A 167 9.04 3.84 3.26
CA LEU A 167 8.48 3.47 4.57
C LEU A 167 7.24 2.60 4.43
N ALA A 168 6.36 2.89 3.48
CA ALA A 168 5.17 2.09 3.19
C ALA A 168 5.53 0.67 2.74
N GLY A 169 6.53 0.52 1.86
CA GLY A 169 7.02 -0.79 1.42
C GLY A 169 7.60 -1.62 2.56
N PHE A 170 8.46 -1.00 3.37
CA PHE A 170 9.01 -1.64 4.57
C PHE A 170 7.91 -2.06 5.55
N THR A 171 6.97 -1.16 5.83
CA THR A 171 5.88 -1.43 6.77
C THR A 171 4.94 -2.52 6.25
N ALA A 172 4.65 -2.57 4.95
CA ALA A 172 3.86 -3.64 4.35
C ALA A 172 4.53 -5.00 4.51
N ALA A 173 5.86 -5.08 4.29
CA ALA A 173 6.64 -6.29 4.49
C ALA A 173 6.58 -6.79 5.94
N VAL A 174 6.85 -5.91 6.90
CA VAL A 174 6.79 -6.24 8.33
C VAL A 174 5.37 -6.65 8.75
N ALA A 175 4.35 -5.92 8.32
CA ALA A 175 2.96 -6.20 8.65
C ALA A 175 2.51 -7.55 8.07
N ALA A 176 2.97 -7.94 6.88
CA ALA A 176 2.68 -9.24 6.30
C ALA A 176 3.32 -10.38 7.09
N GLY A 177 4.58 -10.22 7.53
CA GLY A 177 5.23 -11.15 8.44
C GLY A 177 4.45 -11.35 9.74
N LEU A 178 3.99 -10.24 10.35
CA LEU A 178 3.15 -10.29 11.57
C LEU A 178 1.80 -10.97 11.29
N GLY A 179 1.17 -10.69 10.15
CA GLY A 179 -0.07 -11.34 9.72
C GLY A 179 0.10 -12.85 9.60
N GLY A 180 1.20 -13.30 9.00
CA GLY A 180 1.57 -14.71 8.89
C GLY A 180 1.77 -15.40 10.23
N LEU A 181 2.52 -14.78 11.14
CA LEU A 181 2.74 -15.29 12.51
C LEU A 181 1.42 -15.48 13.25
N ARG A 182 0.54 -14.49 13.23
CA ARG A 182 -0.78 -14.58 13.90
C ARG A 182 -1.67 -15.68 13.32
N ARG A 183 -1.58 -15.93 12.02
CA ARG A 183 -2.27 -17.06 11.39
C ARG A 183 -1.76 -18.39 11.93
N ASP A 184 -0.44 -18.55 12.01
CA ASP A 184 0.21 -19.82 12.40
C ASP A 184 -0.03 -20.12 13.89
N GLU A 185 -0.03 -19.10 14.77
CA GLU A 185 -0.38 -19.24 16.19
C GLU A 185 -1.80 -19.77 16.38
N MET A 186 -2.79 -19.24 15.68
CA MET A 186 -4.19 -19.69 15.78
C MET A 186 -4.37 -21.13 15.32
N HIS A 187 -3.65 -21.56 14.29
CA HIS A 187 -3.67 -22.94 13.85
C HIS A 187 -3.12 -23.91 14.92
N ALA A 188 -2.00 -23.56 15.54
CA ALA A 188 -1.39 -24.37 16.58
C ALA A 188 -2.32 -24.54 17.79
N THR A 189 -2.99 -23.47 18.22
CA THR A 189 -3.94 -23.48 19.34
C THR A 189 -5.15 -24.39 19.05
N TYR A 190 -5.74 -24.26 17.85
CA TYR A 190 -6.88 -25.07 17.45
C TYR A 190 -6.61 -26.59 17.47
N TRP A 191 -5.44 -27.02 17.00
CA TRP A 191 -5.08 -28.43 16.99
C TRP A 191 -4.71 -28.94 18.37
N SER A 192 -4.10 -28.14 19.24
CA SER A 192 -3.78 -28.53 20.61
C SER A 192 -5.06 -28.74 21.46
N GLU A 193 -6.09 -27.94 21.23
CA GLU A 193 -7.38 -28.12 21.91
C GLU A 193 -8.12 -29.37 21.43
N ARG A 194 -8.08 -29.68 20.14
CA ARG A 194 -8.70 -30.89 19.61
C ARG A 194 -7.99 -32.18 19.99
N ALA A 195 -6.70 -32.12 20.26
CA ALA A 195 -5.92 -33.27 20.70
C ALA A 195 -6.06 -33.57 22.21
N ARG A 196 -6.77 -32.73 22.98
CA ARG A 196 -7.07 -32.99 24.39
C ARG A 196 -8.03 -34.17 24.50
N PRO A 197 -7.71 -35.22 25.31
CA PRO A 197 -8.69 -36.27 25.60
C PRO A 197 -9.92 -35.69 26.25
N LEU A 198 -11.09 -36.15 25.84
CA LEU A 198 -12.35 -35.81 26.51
C LEU A 198 -12.27 -36.31 27.96
N PRO A 199 -12.79 -35.56 28.95
CA PRO A 199 -12.82 -35.95 30.37
C PRO A 199 -13.61 -37.23 30.61
#